data_349c243bf7a07320bf3ce550f90ff9d3
#
_entry.id   349c243bf7a07320bf3ce550f90ff9d3
#
_cell.length_a   1.000
_cell.length_b   1.000
_cell.length_c   1.000
_cell.angle_alpha   90.00
_cell.angle_beta   90.00
_cell.angle_gamma   90.00
#
_symmetry.space_group_name_H-M   'P 1'
#
loop_
_entity.id
_entity.type
_entity.pdbx_description
1 polymer ?
#
loop_
_entity_poly.entity_id
_entity_poly.type
_entity_poly.pdbx_seq_one_letter_code
_entity_poly.pdbx_strand_id
1 'polypeptide(L)'
;ITAKNNSTAINTVTKYGYDNTHYYPCVIEQKSETKTGVAIQTTANEYATVLGSGKIFYPYIRKQTVTDHLKGTAITETVSNLEYGNPKTIVRDYGNGLVETTTSVFKNVMTGDKWILGLPASIAKQTVRSGASWTDRTVYEYNTNNQISSKTIYTNTGQEQISRETYTYDKYGNILTSALKPYSSSISLTTRHQYSLNGVYETSITDPMGLTTSYTYNALGLLASTEDVRGNITTYKYDGLGRLKKTVYPDGTYTSISRAWSTIAGGVYSLTKETSGEPTVTVYYDSRELELRTSQVRFDGSPLFVDNVYDNAGRLQKVSLPFKGSVPSLWDTYKYDVYGRLEQVTHASGRKEAYAYSGASVTETKNGISIKRTYNAKDELIGTNDPGGSISYQLRPDGQPSSITVSGNVTTSFSYDKYGRQTEINDPSVGVKIFGYDDAGNINYEKDANGKEKTMIYNEFGQLTKRTLPEYETTFVYDQYGSLE
;
A
#
# COMPACT_ATOMS: atom_id res chain seq x y z
N ILE A 1 -22.59 25.60 16.28
CA ILE A 1 -22.82 26.04 14.88
C ILE A 1 -22.72 24.79 14.00
N THR A 2 -23.67 24.67 13.08
CA THR A 2 -23.67 23.55 12.11
C THR A 2 -23.55 24.11 10.70
N ALA A 3 -22.63 23.58 9.91
CA ALA A 3 -22.50 23.88 8.50
C ALA A 3 -22.83 22.61 7.69
N LYS A 4 -23.55 22.79 6.58
CA LYS A 4 -23.92 21.70 5.68
C LYS A 4 -23.37 21.99 4.28
N ASN A 5 -22.52 21.09 3.78
CA ASN A 5 -22.07 21.14 2.39
C ASN A 5 -22.85 20.07 1.59
N ASN A 6 -23.54 20.53 0.55
CA ASN A 6 -24.37 19.69 -0.29
C ASN A 6 -23.61 19.33 -1.57
N SER A 7 -23.17 18.08 -1.67
CA SER A 7 -22.69 17.52 -2.94
C SER A 7 -23.86 16.98 -3.78
N THR A 8 -23.58 16.50 -4.99
CA THR A 8 -24.59 15.90 -5.87
C THR A 8 -25.16 14.58 -5.34
N ALA A 9 -24.42 13.85 -4.51
CA ALA A 9 -24.78 12.52 -4.02
C ALA A 9 -24.87 12.42 -2.50
N ILE A 10 -23.95 13.04 -1.77
CA ILE A 10 -23.79 12.92 -0.31
C ILE A 10 -23.71 14.31 0.30
N ASN A 11 -24.32 14.51 1.44
CA ASN A 11 -24.17 15.73 2.23
C ASN A 11 -23.11 15.50 3.31
N THR A 12 -22.34 16.55 3.62
CA THR A 12 -21.48 16.60 4.80
C THR A 12 -22.03 17.62 5.76
N VAL A 13 -22.31 17.21 6.98
CA VAL A 13 -22.79 18.08 8.06
C VAL A 13 -21.65 18.20 9.07
N THR A 14 -21.18 19.42 9.31
CA THR A 14 -20.12 19.70 10.29
C THR A 14 -20.69 20.49 11.44
N LYS A 15 -20.50 20.01 12.66
CA LYS A 15 -20.92 20.64 13.90
C LYS A 15 -19.71 21.20 14.62
N TYR A 16 -19.73 22.48 14.88
CA TYR A 16 -18.67 23.20 15.56
C TYR A 16 -19.01 23.41 17.03
N GLY A 17 -18.04 23.19 17.89
CA GLY A 17 -18.00 23.62 19.27
C GLY A 17 -17.11 24.83 19.46
N TYR A 18 -17.08 25.36 20.66
CA TYR A 18 -16.18 26.44 21.07
C TYR A 18 -15.66 26.16 22.48
N ASP A 19 -14.34 26.20 22.65
CA ASP A 19 -13.74 26.11 23.98
C ASP A 19 -13.75 27.50 24.62
N ASN A 20 -14.64 27.69 25.60
CA ASN A 20 -14.81 28.97 26.29
C ASN A 20 -13.66 29.28 27.27
N THR A 21 -12.82 28.29 27.58
CA THR A 21 -11.68 28.45 28.49
C THR A 21 -10.45 28.98 27.75
N HIS A 22 -10.22 28.47 26.52
CA HIS A 22 -9.03 28.78 25.74
C HIS A 22 -9.36 29.53 24.45
N TYR A 23 -10.64 29.87 24.20
CA TYR A 23 -11.13 30.74 23.13
C TYR A 23 -10.80 30.27 21.71
N TYR A 24 -10.96 28.97 21.41
CA TYR A 24 -10.81 28.49 20.05
C TYR A 24 -12.03 27.69 19.55
N PRO A 25 -12.35 27.75 18.24
CA PRO A 25 -13.37 26.89 17.64
C PRO A 25 -12.82 25.48 17.36
N CYS A 26 -13.69 24.48 17.45
CA CYS A 26 -13.33 23.09 17.19
C CYS A 26 -14.45 22.37 16.44
N VAL A 27 -14.08 21.38 15.61
CA VAL A 27 -15.03 20.49 14.96
C VAL A 27 -15.32 19.32 15.89
N ILE A 28 -16.48 19.36 16.56
CA ILE A 28 -16.87 18.32 17.51
C ILE A 28 -17.50 17.10 16.81
N GLU A 29 -18.13 17.29 15.66
CA GLU A 29 -18.72 16.21 14.89
C GLU A 29 -18.71 16.53 13.40
N GLN A 30 -18.40 15.53 12.59
CA GLN A 30 -18.60 15.58 11.13
C GLN A 30 -19.38 14.33 10.72
N LYS A 31 -20.48 14.54 9.97
CA LYS A 31 -21.36 13.48 9.55
C LYS A 31 -21.50 13.49 8.04
N SER A 32 -21.25 12.36 7.39
CA SER A 32 -21.64 12.12 6.00
C SER A 32 -23.00 11.44 5.99
N GLU A 33 -23.93 11.95 5.17
CA GLU A 33 -25.29 11.44 5.08
C GLU A 33 -25.79 11.44 3.62
N THR A 34 -26.79 10.60 3.34
CA THR A 34 -27.50 10.63 2.05
C THR A 34 -28.29 11.94 1.90
N LYS A 35 -28.80 12.22 0.71
CA LYS A 35 -29.71 13.37 0.47
C LYS A 35 -30.95 13.36 1.37
N THR A 36 -31.42 12.18 1.77
CA THR A 36 -32.56 11.99 2.67
C THR A 36 -32.18 12.02 4.14
N GLY A 37 -30.90 12.28 4.48
CA GLY A 37 -30.43 12.42 5.86
C GLY A 37 -30.04 11.11 6.55
N VAL A 38 -29.98 9.98 5.84
CA VAL A 38 -29.50 8.71 6.43
C VAL A 38 -27.99 8.81 6.63
N ALA A 39 -27.54 8.56 7.87
CA ALA A 39 -26.13 8.60 8.22
C ALA A 39 -25.34 7.50 7.52
N ILE A 40 -24.20 7.86 6.94
CA ILE A 40 -23.23 6.95 6.33
C ILE A 40 -22.06 6.76 7.29
N GLN A 41 -21.44 7.84 7.71
CA GLN A 41 -20.33 7.87 8.64
C GLN A 41 -20.46 9.07 9.58
N THR A 42 -20.08 8.90 10.83
CA THR A 42 -19.94 9.98 11.80
C THR A 42 -18.55 9.96 12.40
N THR A 43 -17.88 11.09 12.40
CA THR A 43 -16.63 11.33 13.12
C THR A 43 -16.93 12.27 14.27
N ALA A 44 -16.77 11.82 15.50
CA ALA A 44 -16.93 12.61 16.73
C ALA A 44 -15.56 12.85 17.36
N ASN A 45 -15.30 14.08 17.77
CA ASN A 45 -14.03 14.50 18.36
C ASN A 45 -14.22 15.05 19.78
N GLU A 46 -13.39 14.62 20.69
CA GLU A 46 -13.19 15.20 22.01
C GLU A 46 -11.82 15.88 22.04
N TYR A 47 -11.81 17.14 22.47
CA TYR A 47 -10.58 17.94 22.54
C TYR A 47 -10.03 17.97 23.96
N ALA A 48 -8.71 18.14 24.07
CA ALA A 48 -8.03 18.51 25.29
C ALA A 48 -6.98 19.58 24.97
N THR A 49 -6.50 20.26 25.98
CA THR A 49 -5.53 21.33 25.86
C THR A 49 -4.33 21.04 26.76
N VAL A 50 -3.14 21.13 26.18
CA VAL A 50 -1.89 21.14 26.95
C VAL A 50 -1.52 22.60 27.19
N LEU A 51 -1.34 22.97 28.48
CA LEU A 51 -0.86 24.29 28.86
C LEU A 51 0.66 24.31 28.76
N GLY A 52 1.18 25.20 27.93
CA GLY A 52 2.59 25.56 27.93
C GLY A 52 2.92 26.62 28.98
N SER A 53 4.16 27.11 29.02
CA SER A 53 4.53 28.23 29.86
C SER A 53 3.88 29.53 29.39
N GLY A 54 3.30 30.30 30.30
CA GLY A 54 2.63 31.57 29.98
C GLY A 54 1.23 31.38 29.40
N LYS A 55 0.91 32.15 28.34
CA LYS A 55 -0.41 32.11 27.67
C LYS A 55 -0.47 31.17 26.47
N ILE A 56 0.58 30.32 26.28
CA ILE A 56 0.67 29.39 25.14
C ILE A 56 -0.07 28.11 25.53
N PHE A 57 -0.98 27.67 24.68
CA PHE A 57 -1.66 26.39 24.81
C PHE A 57 -1.74 25.68 23.45
N TYR A 58 -1.80 24.36 23.51
CA TYR A 58 -1.88 23.50 22.33
C TYR A 58 -3.17 22.65 22.40
N PRO A 59 -4.24 23.02 21.67
CA PRO A 59 -5.42 22.18 21.56
C PRO A 59 -5.09 20.97 20.67
N TYR A 60 -5.61 19.81 21.05
CA TYR A 60 -5.48 18.60 20.25
C TYR A 60 -6.72 17.72 20.40
N ILE A 61 -6.97 16.85 19.43
CA ILE A 61 -8.01 15.84 19.53
C ILE A 61 -7.50 14.74 20.46
N ARG A 62 -8.06 14.69 21.66
CA ARG A 62 -7.74 13.66 22.66
C ARG A 62 -8.38 12.32 22.31
N LYS A 63 -9.59 12.36 21.76
CA LYS A 63 -10.32 11.17 21.33
C LYS A 63 -11.12 11.46 20.09
N GLN A 64 -11.02 10.58 19.12
CA GLN A 64 -11.82 10.59 17.90
C GLN A 64 -12.54 9.24 17.80
N THR A 65 -13.85 9.27 17.53
CA THR A 65 -14.62 8.06 17.24
C THR A 65 -15.18 8.19 15.81
N VAL A 66 -14.81 7.26 14.96
CA VAL A 66 -15.35 7.11 13.61
C VAL A 66 -16.32 5.96 13.61
N THR A 67 -17.60 6.25 13.40
CA THR A 67 -18.67 5.27 13.28
C THR A 67 -19.07 5.10 11.84
N ASP A 68 -18.88 3.91 11.27
CA ASP A 68 -19.42 3.51 9.98
C ASP A 68 -20.81 2.90 10.21
N HIS A 69 -21.83 3.67 9.87
CA HIS A 69 -23.23 3.24 10.08
C HIS A 69 -23.68 2.16 9.08
N LEU A 70 -22.99 2.04 7.94
CA LEU A 70 -23.29 1.02 6.95
C LEU A 70 -22.72 -0.33 7.34
N LYS A 71 -21.52 -0.33 7.92
CA LYS A 71 -20.87 -1.55 8.45
C LYS A 71 -21.34 -1.89 9.87
N GLY A 72 -21.88 -0.91 10.62
CA GLY A 72 -22.21 -1.07 12.03
C GLY A 72 -20.98 -1.18 12.91
N THR A 73 -19.86 -0.54 12.52
CA THR A 73 -18.59 -0.57 13.25
C THR A 73 -18.23 0.81 13.76
N ALA A 74 -17.53 0.87 14.89
CA ALA A 74 -16.95 2.08 15.43
C ALA A 74 -15.49 1.86 15.78
N ILE A 75 -14.63 2.78 15.35
CA ILE A 75 -13.21 2.78 15.68
C ILE A 75 -12.94 4.02 16.53
N THR A 76 -12.36 3.80 17.71
CA THR A 76 -11.99 4.90 18.60
C THR A 76 -10.49 5.03 18.68
N GLU A 77 -9.98 6.24 18.38
CA GLU A 77 -8.59 6.60 18.59
C GLU A 77 -8.48 7.53 19.80
N THR A 78 -7.58 7.22 20.73
CA THR A 78 -7.29 8.04 21.90
C THR A 78 -5.83 8.41 21.93
N VAL A 79 -5.55 9.69 22.06
CA VAL A 79 -4.20 10.27 22.13
C VAL A 79 -3.91 10.71 23.56
N SER A 80 -2.74 10.34 24.07
CA SER A 80 -2.31 10.74 25.42
C SER A 80 -0.80 10.92 25.52
N ASN A 81 -0.35 11.44 26.65
CA ASN A 81 1.07 11.62 26.97
C ASN A 81 1.83 12.41 25.90
N LEU A 82 1.43 13.65 25.65
CA LEU A 82 2.09 14.51 24.68
C LEU A 82 3.44 15.02 25.21
N GLU A 83 4.44 15.07 24.34
CA GLU A 83 5.72 15.68 24.57
C GLU A 83 6.02 16.72 23.48
N TYR A 84 6.04 18.00 23.82
CA TYR A 84 6.13 19.10 22.86
C TYR A 84 5.11 19.03 21.70
N GLY A 85 3.88 18.63 22.02
CA GLY A 85 2.80 18.46 21.02
C GLY A 85 2.81 17.14 20.27
N ASN A 86 3.86 16.31 20.41
CA ASN A 86 3.94 14.99 19.79
C ASN A 86 3.31 13.92 20.68
N PRO A 87 2.35 13.12 20.21
CA PRO A 87 1.73 12.08 21.02
C PRO A 87 2.70 10.92 21.29
N LYS A 88 2.90 10.60 22.56
CA LYS A 88 3.68 9.43 23.01
C LYS A 88 2.86 8.15 23.01
N THR A 89 1.55 8.26 23.17
CA THR A 89 0.67 7.10 23.19
C THR A 89 -0.58 7.38 22.36
N ILE A 90 -0.83 6.49 21.39
CA ILE A 90 -2.05 6.47 20.58
C ILE A 90 -2.66 5.08 20.74
N VAL A 91 -3.91 5.02 21.23
CA VAL A 91 -4.66 3.76 21.34
C VAL A 91 -5.78 3.78 20.30
N ARG A 92 -5.84 2.77 19.47
CA ARG A 92 -6.89 2.58 18.48
C ARG A 92 -7.66 1.31 18.80
N ASP A 93 -8.91 1.47 19.21
CA ASP A 93 -9.83 0.38 19.55
C ASP A 93 -10.79 0.13 18.38
N TYR A 94 -10.73 -1.08 17.83
CA TYR A 94 -11.59 -1.55 16.72
C TYR A 94 -12.83 -2.31 17.23
N GLY A 95 -12.99 -2.45 18.56
CA GLY A 95 -14.01 -3.29 19.18
C GLY A 95 -13.65 -4.77 19.20
N ASN A 96 -14.49 -5.56 19.89
CA ASN A 96 -14.36 -7.03 19.99
C ASN A 96 -12.97 -7.52 20.46
N GLY A 97 -12.30 -6.73 21.30
CA GLY A 97 -11.00 -7.07 21.86
C GLY A 97 -9.82 -6.93 20.89
N LEU A 98 -10.02 -6.22 19.77
CA LEU A 98 -8.94 -5.84 18.86
C LEU A 98 -8.51 -4.41 19.14
N VAL A 99 -7.33 -4.24 19.73
CA VAL A 99 -6.78 -2.94 20.14
C VAL A 99 -5.34 -2.81 19.62
N GLU A 100 -5.02 -1.67 19.02
CA GLU A 100 -3.67 -1.28 18.67
C GLU A 100 -3.20 -0.13 19.57
N THR A 101 -2.02 -0.28 20.19
CA THR A 101 -1.38 0.77 20.96
C THR A 101 -0.05 1.13 20.32
N THR A 102 0.07 2.37 19.86
CA THR A 102 1.34 2.92 19.40
C THR A 102 1.97 3.72 20.52
N THR A 103 3.20 3.38 20.90
CA THR A 103 4.00 4.11 21.88
C THR A 103 5.25 4.67 21.21
N SER A 104 5.45 5.97 21.31
CA SER A 104 6.58 6.69 20.74
C SER A 104 7.49 7.25 21.83
N VAL A 105 8.78 7.12 21.64
CA VAL A 105 9.82 7.80 22.42
C VAL A 105 10.52 8.77 21.48
N PHE A 106 10.67 10.03 21.91
CA PHE A 106 11.27 11.06 21.10
C PHE A 106 12.65 11.47 21.63
N LYS A 107 13.55 11.75 20.69
CA LYS A 107 14.78 12.50 20.94
C LYS A 107 14.49 13.97 20.66
N ASN A 108 14.63 14.80 21.68
CA ASN A 108 14.51 16.25 21.57
C ASN A 108 15.90 16.88 21.76
N VAL A 109 16.31 17.72 20.83
CA VAL A 109 17.60 18.44 20.88
C VAL A 109 17.30 19.92 21.05
N MET A 110 17.69 20.47 22.18
CA MET A 110 17.56 21.89 22.50
C MET A 110 18.92 22.41 22.85
N THR A 111 19.57 23.09 21.92
CA THR A 111 20.92 23.65 22.11
C THR A 111 20.97 25.07 21.57
N GLY A 112 21.10 26.06 22.48
CA GLY A 112 21.05 27.49 22.13
C GLY A 112 19.72 27.83 21.44
N ASP A 113 19.79 28.44 20.26
CA ASP A 113 18.61 28.83 19.46
C ASP A 113 18.08 27.73 18.55
N LYS A 114 18.67 26.53 18.57
CA LYS A 114 18.26 25.40 17.73
C LYS A 114 17.40 24.41 18.53
N TRP A 115 16.18 24.27 18.12
CA TRP A 115 15.23 23.32 18.69
C TRP A 115 14.79 22.32 17.60
N ILE A 116 15.15 21.05 17.80
CA ILE A 116 14.69 19.95 16.97
C ILE A 116 13.87 19.05 17.88
N LEU A 117 12.55 19.07 17.70
CA LEU A 117 11.62 18.38 18.56
C LEU A 117 10.93 17.24 17.80
N GLY A 118 10.65 16.13 18.49
CA GLY A 118 9.87 15.04 17.97
C GLY A 118 10.61 14.10 17.02
N LEU A 119 11.95 14.05 17.06
CA LEU A 119 12.67 12.99 16.35
C LEU A 119 12.34 11.65 17.00
N PRO A 120 11.79 10.65 16.28
CA PRO A 120 11.46 9.36 16.88
C PRO A 120 12.72 8.60 17.29
N ALA A 121 12.93 8.35 18.59
CA ALA A 121 13.97 7.45 19.07
C ALA A 121 13.49 5.99 18.99
N SER A 122 12.21 5.75 19.32
CA SER A 122 11.58 4.48 19.03
C SER A 122 10.07 4.63 18.85
N ILE A 123 9.50 3.78 17.99
CA ILE A 123 8.06 3.63 17.81
C ILE A 123 7.74 2.16 18.00
N ALA A 124 6.88 1.84 18.97
CA ALA A 124 6.38 0.48 19.18
C ALA A 124 4.87 0.45 18.91
N LYS A 125 4.43 -0.52 18.13
CA LYS A 125 3.03 -0.79 17.86
C LYS A 125 2.68 -2.16 18.41
N GLN A 126 1.88 -2.19 19.48
CA GLN A 126 1.33 -3.41 20.04
C GLN A 126 -0.09 -3.62 19.52
N THR A 127 -0.35 -4.80 18.99
CA THR A 127 -1.70 -5.26 18.66
C THR A 127 -2.10 -6.33 19.65
N VAL A 128 -3.27 -6.15 20.29
CA VAL A 128 -3.91 -7.16 21.15
C VAL A 128 -5.13 -7.68 20.41
N ARG A 129 -5.28 -9.01 20.36
CA ARG A 129 -6.43 -9.69 19.76
C ARG A 129 -6.78 -10.90 20.63
N SER A 130 -8.01 -10.96 21.13
CA SER A 130 -8.50 -12.09 21.94
C SER A 130 -7.57 -12.47 23.09
N GLY A 131 -6.94 -11.47 23.74
CA GLY A 131 -6.01 -11.65 24.85
C GLY A 131 -4.56 -11.96 24.48
N ALA A 132 -4.27 -12.35 23.24
CA ALA A 132 -2.91 -12.48 22.73
C ALA A 132 -2.37 -11.13 22.26
N SER A 133 -1.07 -10.93 22.30
CA SER A 133 -0.43 -9.69 21.86
C SER A 133 0.73 -9.93 20.89
N TRP A 134 0.97 -8.94 20.04
CA TRP A 134 2.12 -8.85 19.15
C TRP A 134 2.62 -7.42 19.13
N THR A 135 3.93 -7.23 19.20
CA THR A 135 4.53 -5.88 19.23
C THR A 135 5.62 -5.77 18.18
N ASP A 136 5.44 -4.87 17.24
CA ASP A 136 6.49 -4.44 16.33
C ASP A 136 7.10 -3.14 16.85
N ARG A 137 8.43 -3.01 16.80
CA ARG A 137 9.13 -1.83 17.26
C ARG A 137 10.23 -1.43 16.28
N THR A 138 10.26 -0.16 15.95
CA THR A 138 11.36 0.46 15.21
C THR A 138 12.16 1.36 16.14
N VAL A 139 13.48 1.22 16.14
CA VAL A 139 14.43 2.05 16.90
C VAL A 139 15.28 2.82 15.91
N TYR A 140 15.48 4.10 16.19
CA TYR A 140 16.28 5.04 15.38
C TYR A 140 17.45 5.56 16.19
N GLU A 141 18.63 5.54 15.60
CA GLU A 141 19.81 6.24 16.09
C GLU A 141 20.16 7.40 15.16
N TYR A 142 20.76 8.44 15.68
CA TYR A 142 21.06 9.67 14.94
C TYR A 142 22.52 10.03 15.07
N ASN A 143 23.13 10.52 13.98
CA ASN A 143 24.44 11.09 13.98
C ASN A 143 24.43 12.51 14.63
N THR A 144 25.58 13.15 14.67
CA THR A 144 25.75 14.50 15.26
C THR A 144 24.97 15.60 14.53
N ASN A 145 24.63 15.36 13.27
CA ASN A 145 23.80 16.27 12.44
C ASN A 145 22.30 15.99 12.57
N ASN A 146 21.88 15.07 13.47
CA ASN A 146 20.51 14.60 13.66
C ASN A 146 19.89 13.91 12.42
N GLN A 147 20.73 13.33 11.57
CA GLN A 147 20.31 12.42 10.50
C GLN A 147 20.30 10.99 11.05
N ILE A 148 19.39 10.14 10.54
CA ILE A 148 19.28 8.74 10.99
C ILE A 148 20.57 8.00 10.63
N SER A 149 21.34 7.57 11.64
CA SER A 149 22.54 6.74 11.44
C SER A 149 22.23 5.25 11.42
N SER A 150 21.17 4.83 12.12
CA SER A 150 20.65 3.48 12.02
C SER A 150 19.14 3.40 12.26
N LYS A 151 18.53 2.40 11.67
CA LYS A 151 17.12 2.01 11.87
C LYS A 151 17.10 0.51 12.12
N THR A 152 16.60 0.10 13.28
CA THR A 152 16.47 -1.31 13.64
C THR A 152 15.00 -1.67 13.82
N ILE A 153 14.56 -2.74 13.17
CA ILE A 153 13.19 -3.24 13.26
C ILE A 153 13.19 -4.52 14.10
N TYR A 154 12.30 -4.53 15.08
CA TYR A 154 12.03 -5.66 15.97
C TYR A 154 10.57 -6.10 15.84
N THR A 155 10.30 -7.36 16.13
CA THR A 155 8.96 -7.94 16.05
C THR A 155 8.62 -8.79 17.26
N ASN A 156 7.41 -9.38 17.30
CA ASN A 156 6.84 -10.25 18.31
C ASN A 156 6.67 -9.55 19.66
N THR A 157 7.67 -9.62 20.55
CA THR A 157 7.66 -8.89 21.82
C THR A 157 8.26 -7.48 21.69
N GLY A 158 8.62 -7.05 20.48
CA GLY A 158 9.41 -5.86 20.21
C GLY A 158 10.90 -6.01 20.54
N GLN A 159 11.39 -7.26 20.68
CA GLN A 159 12.78 -7.58 20.99
C GLN A 159 13.48 -8.47 19.95
N GLU A 160 12.69 -9.17 19.11
CA GLU A 160 13.24 -10.03 18.06
C GLU A 160 13.62 -9.19 16.83
N GLN A 161 14.91 -8.96 16.63
CA GLN A 161 15.41 -8.15 15.51
C GLN A 161 15.18 -8.88 14.17
N ILE A 162 14.47 -8.22 13.24
CA ILE A 162 14.28 -8.71 11.88
C ILE A 162 15.14 -8.00 10.85
N SER A 163 15.58 -6.75 11.12
CA SER A 163 16.54 -6.06 10.26
C SER A 163 17.20 -4.90 11.00
N ARG A 164 18.41 -4.56 10.55
CA ARG A 164 19.09 -3.31 10.90
C ARG A 164 19.65 -2.68 9.64
N GLU A 165 19.31 -1.41 9.41
CA GLU A 165 19.89 -0.58 8.37
C GLU A 165 20.79 0.48 8.99
N THR A 166 21.95 0.73 8.38
CA THR A 166 22.87 1.81 8.77
C THR A 166 23.14 2.72 7.58
N TYR A 167 23.31 4.02 7.85
CA TYR A 167 23.43 5.04 6.83
C TYR A 167 24.66 5.93 7.04
N THR A 168 25.29 6.30 5.94
CA THR A 168 26.30 7.38 5.92
C THR A 168 25.84 8.48 4.95
N TYR A 169 26.32 9.69 5.17
CA TYR A 169 25.85 10.88 4.47
C TYR A 169 27.00 11.72 3.94
N ASP A 170 26.75 12.43 2.85
CA ASP A 170 27.62 13.50 2.37
C ASP A 170 27.41 14.80 3.18
N LYS A 171 28.17 15.85 2.82
CA LYS A 171 28.07 17.18 3.46
C LYS A 171 26.73 17.90 3.19
N TYR A 172 25.97 17.45 2.20
CA TYR A 172 24.68 18.04 1.83
C TYR A 172 23.50 17.31 2.51
N GLY A 173 23.75 16.13 3.09
CA GLY A 173 22.74 15.31 3.73
C GLY A 173 22.19 14.19 2.86
N ASN A 174 22.78 13.95 1.69
CA ASN A 174 22.43 12.82 0.85
C ASN A 174 23.01 11.52 1.39
N ILE A 175 22.29 10.40 1.26
CA ILE A 175 22.75 9.07 1.67
C ILE A 175 23.89 8.62 0.74
N LEU A 176 25.09 8.40 1.27
CA LEU A 176 26.21 7.81 0.54
C LEU A 176 26.18 6.29 0.57
N THR A 177 25.82 5.72 1.71
CA THR A 177 25.66 4.27 1.85
C THR A 177 24.45 3.93 2.68
N SER A 178 23.75 2.87 2.29
CA SER A 178 22.78 2.17 3.12
C SER A 178 23.18 0.70 3.20
N ALA A 179 23.34 0.17 4.42
CA ALA A 179 23.73 -1.21 4.64
C ALA A 179 22.65 -1.93 5.44
N LEU A 180 22.03 -2.94 4.83
CA LEU A 180 20.99 -3.78 5.42
C LEU A 180 21.60 -5.07 5.99
N LYS A 181 21.32 -5.32 7.25
CA LYS A 181 21.62 -6.58 7.94
C LYS A 181 20.30 -7.26 8.29
N PRO A 182 19.93 -8.38 7.62
CA PRO A 182 18.68 -9.08 7.92
C PRO A 182 18.84 -10.00 9.14
N TYR A 183 17.83 -10.09 9.96
CA TYR A 183 17.71 -10.96 11.14
C TYR A 183 19.00 -11.05 11.97
N SER A 184 19.42 -12.28 12.34
CA SER A 184 20.66 -12.55 13.06
C SER A 184 21.87 -12.78 12.15
N SER A 185 21.72 -12.62 10.84
CA SER A 185 22.77 -12.85 9.85
C SER A 185 24.01 -11.99 10.11
N SER A 186 25.20 -12.53 9.80
CA SER A 186 26.45 -11.75 9.72
C SER A 186 26.56 -10.94 8.42
N ILE A 187 25.71 -11.23 7.42
CA ILE A 187 25.72 -10.59 6.11
C ILE A 187 25.28 -9.14 6.23
N SER A 188 25.97 -8.26 5.51
CA SER A 188 25.64 -6.84 5.39
C SER A 188 25.57 -6.44 3.92
N LEU A 189 24.36 -6.21 3.42
CA LEU A 189 24.07 -5.85 2.04
C LEU A 189 24.18 -4.34 1.90
N THR A 190 25.25 -3.84 1.27
CA THR A 190 25.54 -2.41 1.18
C THR A 190 25.27 -1.86 -0.21
N THR A 191 24.33 -0.93 -0.28
CA THR A 191 24.10 -0.08 -1.48
C THR A 191 24.90 1.23 -1.33
N ARG A 192 25.52 1.68 -2.43
CA ARG A 192 26.30 2.93 -2.47
C ARG A 192 25.69 3.90 -3.47
N HIS A 193 25.67 5.17 -3.12
CA HIS A 193 25.11 6.24 -3.92
C HIS A 193 26.19 7.29 -4.21
N GLN A 194 26.20 7.82 -5.43
CA GLN A 194 27.03 8.92 -5.81
C GLN A 194 26.20 10.09 -6.31
N TYR A 195 26.66 11.29 -6.04
CA TYR A 195 25.95 12.50 -6.40
C TYR A 195 26.85 13.45 -7.20
N SER A 196 26.23 14.36 -7.94
CA SER A 196 26.89 15.47 -8.62
C SER A 196 27.68 16.32 -7.61
N LEU A 197 28.67 17.08 -8.11
CA LEU A 197 29.55 17.90 -7.26
C LEU A 197 28.82 18.89 -6.35
N ASN A 198 27.63 19.34 -6.75
CA ASN A 198 26.76 20.22 -5.97
C ASN A 198 25.77 19.46 -5.06
N GLY A 199 25.81 18.12 -5.06
CA GLY A 199 24.96 17.28 -4.21
C GLY A 199 23.48 17.24 -4.60
N VAL A 200 23.11 17.74 -5.81
CA VAL A 200 21.68 17.86 -6.21
C VAL A 200 21.17 16.61 -6.91
N TYR A 201 22.00 15.99 -7.74
CA TYR A 201 21.60 14.89 -8.61
C TYR A 201 22.33 13.60 -8.24
N GLU A 202 21.62 12.50 -8.08
CA GLU A 202 22.21 11.19 -7.95
C GLU A 202 22.73 10.73 -9.31
N THR A 203 24.03 10.47 -9.39
CA THR A 203 24.71 10.11 -10.64
C THR A 203 24.91 8.62 -10.81
N SER A 204 24.93 7.86 -9.71
CA SER A 204 24.96 6.40 -9.78
C SER A 204 24.49 5.75 -8.48
N ILE A 205 23.99 4.52 -8.61
CA ILE A 205 23.72 3.59 -7.52
C ILE A 205 24.50 2.31 -7.78
N THR A 206 25.27 1.85 -6.79
CA THR A 206 25.93 0.54 -6.82
C THR A 206 25.24 -0.36 -5.79
N ASP A 207 24.70 -1.48 -6.25
CA ASP A 207 24.02 -2.45 -5.40
C ASP A 207 24.99 -3.29 -4.52
N PRO A 208 24.49 -4.17 -3.63
CA PRO A 208 25.33 -5.03 -2.80
C PRO A 208 26.24 -6.00 -3.58
N MET A 209 25.88 -6.37 -4.81
CA MET A 209 26.70 -7.21 -5.69
C MET A 209 27.82 -6.41 -6.39
N GLY A 210 27.86 -5.08 -6.21
CA GLY A 210 28.82 -4.19 -6.88
C GLY A 210 28.39 -3.76 -8.27
N LEU A 211 27.14 -4.02 -8.65
CA LEU A 211 26.58 -3.68 -9.95
C LEU A 211 26.11 -2.22 -9.94
N THR A 212 26.56 -1.43 -10.90
CA THR A 212 26.30 0.01 -10.95
C THR A 212 25.32 0.38 -12.05
N THR A 213 24.30 1.16 -11.68
CA THR A 213 23.40 1.87 -12.59
C THR A 213 23.74 3.35 -12.55
N SER A 214 23.91 3.98 -13.72
CA SER A 214 24.33 5.39 -13.86
C SER A 214 23.20 6.27 -14.42
N TYR A 215 23.19 7.54 -14.03
CA TYR A 215 22.17 8.51 -14.40
C TYR A 215 22.80 9.79 -14.95
N THR A 216 22.22 10.37 -16.00
CA THR A 216 22.56 11.71 -16.48
C THR A 216 21.34 12.61 -16.49
N TYR A 217 21.57 13.92 -16.41
CA TYR A 217 20.49 14.91 -16.33
C TYR A 217 20.69 15.99 -17.39
N ASN A 218 19.59 16.53 -17.91
CA ASN A 218 19.64 17.64 -18.84
C ASN A 218 19.80 18.99 -18.10
N ALA A 219 19.92 20.09 -18.85
CA ALA A 219 20.10 21.43 -18.29
C ALA A 219 18.93 21.91 -17.37
N LEU A 220 17.76 21.29 -17.48
CA LEU A 220 16.60 21.57 -16.60
C LEU A 220 16.57 20.67 -15.35
N GLY A 221 17.56 19.79 -15.17
CA GLY A 221 17.61 18.85 -14.05
C GLY A 221 16.70 17.62 -14.21
N LEU A 222 16.16 17.40 -15.41
CA LEU A 222 15.36 16.22 -15.70
C LEU A 222 16.27 15.06 -16.15
N LEU A 223 15.94 13.83 -15.79
CA LEU A 223 16.67 12.61 -16.12
C LEU A 223 16.83 12.49 -17.65
N ALA A 224 18.08 12.54 -18.16
CA ALA A 224 18.35 12.46 -19.59
C ALA A 224 18.64 11.04 -20.06
N SER A 225 19.35 10.24 -19.25
CA SER A 225 19.59 8.84 -19.53
C SER A 225 19.79 8.03 -18.27
N THR A 226 19.53 6.72 -18.39
CA THR A 226 19.96 5.68 -17.45
C THR A 226 20.84 4.70 -18.20
N GLU A 227 21.94 4.27 -17.58
CA GLU A 227 22.78 3.18 -18.05
C GLU A 227 22.70 2.04 -17.04
N ASP A 228 22.26 0.87 -17.49
CA ASP A 228 22.15 -0.30 -16.61
C ASP A 228 23.51 -0.98 -16.39
N VAL A 229 23.52 -2.01 -15.54
CA VAL A 229 24.73 -2.78 -15.18
C VAL A 229 25.39 -3.50 -16.37
N ARG A 230 24.71 -3.65 -17.51
CA ARG A 230 25.22 -4.25 -18.74
C ARG A 230 25.68 -3.21 -19.76
N GLY A 231 25.63 -1.91 -19.41
CA GLY A 231 25.96 -0.80 -20.30
C GLY A 231 24.85 -0.43 -21.28
N ASN A 232 23.63 -0.93 -21.07
CA ASN A 232 22.49 -0.59 -21.90
C ASN A 232 21.96 0.80 -21.53
N ILE A 233 21.86 1.69 -22.51
CA ILE A 233 21.45 3.09 -22.29
C ILE A 233 20.00 3.29 -22.73
N THR A 234 19.16 3.75 -21.80
CA THR A 234 17.81 4.27 -22.06
C THR A 234 17.84 5.80 -21.99
N THR A 235 17.28 6.49 -22.99
CA THR A 235 17.26 7.96 -23.03
C THR A 235 15.85 8.52 -22.94
N TYR A 236 15.72 9.69 -22.31
CA TYR A 236 14.46 10.35 -22.02
C TYR A 236 14.41 11.75 -22.64
N LYS A 237 13.31 12.08 -23.31
CA LYS A 237 13.07 13.40 -23.89
C LYS A 237 11.78 14.00 -23.33
N TYR A 238 11.80 15.30 -23.13
CA TYR A 238 10.72 16.03 -22.48
C TYR A 238 10.15 17.10 -23.42
N ASP A 239 8.91 17.51 -23.18
CA ASP A 239 8.31 18.67 -23.83
C ASP A 239 8.76 19.99 -23.15
N GLY A 240 8.32 21.13 -23.66
CA GLY A 240 8.69 22.44 -23.12
C GLY A 240 8.16 22.73 -21.71
N LEU A 241 7.28 21.89 -21.17
CA LEU A 241 6.75 21.96 -19.80
C LEU A 241 7.41 20.93 -18.85
N GLY A 242 8.45 20.23 -19.32
CA GLY A 242 9.16 19.22 -18.54
C GLY A 242 8.43 17.87 -18.41
N ARG A 243 7.39 17.62 -19.22
CA ARG A 243 6.67 16.34 -19.18
C ARG A 243 7.35 15.36 -20.13
N LEU A 244 7.49 14.08 -19.72
CA LEU A 244 8.08 13.04 -20.55
C LEU A 244 7.32 12.92 -21.87
N LYS A 245 8.07 13.02 -22.97
CA LYS A 245 7.57 12.97 -24.35
C LYS A 245 8.02 11.71 -25.08
N LYS A 246 9.25 11.24 -24.84
CA LYS A 246 9.79 10.07 -25.53
C LYS A 246 10.82 9.36 -24.66
N THR A 247 10.71 8.04 -24.59
CA THR A 247 11.74 7.12 -24.07
C THR A 247 12.29 6.32 -25.24
N VAL A 248 13.61 6.22 -25.38
CA VAL A 248 14.27 5.38 -26.36
C VAL A 248 15.06 4.31 -25.61
N TYR A 249 14.80 3.07 -25.94
CA TYR A 249 15.43 1.89 -25.33
C TYR A 249 16.73 1.51 -26.03
N PRO A 250 17.57 0.66 -25.40
CA PRO A 250 18.89 0.31 -25.92
C PRO A 250 18.88 -0.35 -27.32
N ASP A 251 17.83 -1.07 -27.63
CA ASP A 251 17.61 -1.72 -28.94
C ASP A 251 17.12 -0.76 -30.04
N GLY A 252 16.99 0.55 -29.71
CA GLY A 252 16.49 1.58 -30.61
C GLY A 252 14.96 1.68 -30.68
N THR A 253 14.23 0.76 -30.04
CA THR A 253 12.78 0.88 -29.88
C THR A 253 12.43 2.09 -29.03
N TYR A 254 11.18 2.55 -29.10
CA TYR A 254 10.78 3.72 -28.32
C TYR A 254 9.32 3.68 -27.90
N THR A 255 9.03 4.45 -26.86
CA THR A 255 7.69 4.87 -26.50
C THR A 255 7.61 6.39 -26.56
N SER A 256 6.62 6.94 -27.27
CA SER A 256 6.36 8.38 -27.30
C SER A 256 4.94 8.71 -26.83
N ILE A 257 4.80 9.89 -26.21
CA ILE A 257 3.52 10.42 -25.73
C ILE A 257 3.34 11.81 -26.32
N SER A 258 2.30 11.99 -27.11
CA SER A 258 1.89 13.29 -27.62
C SER A 258 0.56 13.72 -26.99
N ARG A 259 0.39 15.03 -26.86
CA ARG A 259 -0.81 15.67 -26.26
C ARG A 259 -1.42 16.61 -27.26
N ALA A 260 -2.74 16.54 -27.40
CA ALA A 260 -3.49 17.42 -28.30
C ALA A 260 -4.83 17.81 -27.64
N TRP A 261 -5.47 18.85 -28.14
CA TRP A 261 -6.84 19.12 -27.83
C TRP A 261 -7.75 18.01 -28.35
N SER A 262 -8.78 17.67 -27.61
CA SER A 262 -9.70 16.60 -27.96
C SER A 262 -10.53 16.99 -29.21
N THR A 263 -10.79 16.01 -30.06
CA THR A 263 -11.65 16.12 -31.24
C THR A 263 -13.03 15.48 -31.06
N ILE A 264 -13.28 14.84 -29.90
CA ILE A 264 -14.58 14.21 -29.59
C ILE A 264 -15.44 15.10 -28.71
N ALA A 265 -16.76 14.91 -28.79
CA ALA A 265 -17.72 15.65 -27.99
C ALA A 265 -17.50 15.37 -26.48
N GLY A 266 -17.51 16.44 -25.69
CA GLY A 266 -17.28 16.38 -24.24
C GLY A 266 -15.82 16.22 -23.83
N GLY A 267 -14.92 15.92 -24.77
CA GLY A 267 -13.49 15.80 -24.49
C GLY A 267 -12.78 17.16 -24.47
N VAL A 268 -11.78 17.30 -23.63
CA VAL A 268 -10.93 18.49 -23.51
C VAL A 268 -9.58 18.25 -24.16
N TYR A 269 -8.93 17.14 -23.86
CA TYR A 269 -7.62 16.79 -24.42
C TYR A 269 -7.52 15.30 -24.70
N SER A 270 -6.48 14.93 -25.46
CA SER A 270 -6.12 13.54 -25.72
C SER A 270 -4.63 13.30 -25.51
N LEU A 271 -4.32 12.06 -25.15
CA LEU A 271 -2.97 11.52 -25.06
C LEU A 271 -2.83 10.41 -26.08
N THR A 272 -1.88 10.54 -27.01
CA THR A 272 -1.52 9.47 -27.95
C THR A 272 -0.20 8.85 -27.54
N LYS A 273 -0.23 7.55 -27.25
CA LYS A 273 0.94 6.72 -26.98
C LYS A 273 1.29 5.90 -28.21
N GLU A 274 2.52 6.03 -28.65
CA GLU A 274 3.12 5.20 -29.72
C GLU A 274 4.28 4.42 -29.11
N THR A 275 4.29 3.11 -29.31
CA THR A 275 5.37 2.21 -28.89
C THR A 275 5.79 1.40 -30.10
N SER A 276 7.11 1.26 -30.31
CA SER A 276 7.65 0.45 -31.41
C SER A 276 7.11 -0.97 -31.38
N GLY A 277 6.52 -1.41 -32.49
CA GLY A 277 5.94 -2.77 -32.60
C GLY A 277 4.57 -2.97 -31.94
N GLU A 278 3.99 -1.95 -31.30
CA GLU A 278 2.66 -2.00 -30.69
C GLU A 278 1.67 -1.10 -31.45
N PRO A 279 0.37 -1.40 -31.37
CA PRO A 279 -0.67 -0.51 -31.87
C PRO A 279 -0.64 0.85 -31.18
N THR A 280 -0.80 1.92 -31.94
CA THR A 280 -0.96 3.27 -31.39
C THR A 280 -2.27 3.37 -30.61
N VAL A 281 -2.21 3.92 -29.39
CA VAL A 281 -3.36 4.13 -28.52
C VAL A 281 -3.54 5.62 -28.25
N THR A 282 -4.77 6.12 -28.45
CA THR A 282 -5.17 7.48 -28.09
C THR A 282 -6.28 7.44 -27.06
N VAL A 283 -6.11 8.12 -25.93
CA VAL A 283 -7.11 8.26 -24.87
C VAL A 283 -7.60 9.70 -24.81
N TYR A 284 -8.91 9.90 -24.77
CA TYR A 284 -9.58 11.19 -24.73
C TYR A 284 -10.16 11.43 -23.33
N TYR A 285 -9.95 12.61 -22.80
CA TYR A 285 -10.31 13.00 -21.43
C TYR A 285 -11.27 14.18 -21.40
N ASP A 286 -12.20 14.17 -20.43
CA ASP A 286 -13.04 15.34 -20.12
C ASP A 286 -12.31 16.35 -19.21
N SER A 287 -13.03 17.42 -18.80
CA SER A 287 -12.50 18.46 -17.89
C SER A 287 -12.26 18.00 -16.46
N ARG A 288 -12.73 16.81 -16.08
CA ARG A 288 -12.53 16.16 -14.78
C ARG A 288 -11.43 15.08 -14.83
N GLU A 289 -10.72 15.00 -15.97
CA GLU A 289 -9.69 13.96 -16.27
C GLU A 289 -10.28 12.53 -16.34
N LEU A 290 -11.58 12.39 -16.63
CA LEU A 290 -12.21 11.10 -16.86
C LEU A 290 -12.01 10.67 -18.31
N GLU A 291 -11.65 9.40 -18.51
CA GLU A 291 -11.45 8.80 -19.85
C GLU A 291 -12.78 8.61 -20.55
N LEU A 292 -13.03 9.36 -21.62
CA LEU A 292 -14.27 9.26 -22.40
C LEU A 292 -14.19 8.19 -23.48
N ARG A 293 -13.02 8.08 -24.16
CA ARG A 293 -12.79 7.13 -25.25
C ARG A 293 -11.35 6.72 -25.29
N THR A 294 -11.12 5.43 -25.49
CA THR A 294 -9.84 4.88 -25.93
C THR A 294 -9.95 4.45 -27.38
N SER A 295 -9.01 4.88 -28.22
CA SER A 295 -8.85 4.50 -29.62
C SER A 295 -7.56 3.72 -29.80
N GLN A 296 -7.62 2.53 -30.36
CA GLN A 296 -6.46 1.71 -30.69
C GLN A 296 -6.41 1.46 -32.20
N VAL A 297 -5.28 1.74 -32.83
CA VAL A 297 -5.07 1.46 -34.25
C VAL A 297 -4.79 -0.02 -34.44
N ARG A 298 -5.53 -0.68 -35.33
CA ARG A 298 -5.35 -2.10 -35.66
C ARG A 298 -4.30 -2.28 -36.74
N PHE A 299 -3.92 -3.54 -37.04
CA PHE A 299 -2.96 -3.87 -38.10
C PHE A 299 -3.40 -3.42 -39.50
N ASP A 300 -4.73 -3.36 -39.75
CA ASP A 300 -5.31 -2.88 -41.00
C ASP A 300 -5.39 -1.33 -41.08
N GLY A 301 -4.83 -0.62 -40.09
CA GLY A 301 -4.87 0.84 -39.99
C GLY A 301 -6.20 1.40 -39.48
N SER A 302 -7.25 0.57 -39.29
CA SER A 302 -8.54 1.02 -38.80
C SER A 302 -8.53 1.20 -37.28
N PRO A 303 -9.26 2.21 -36.72
CA PRO A 303 -9.37 2.37 -35.29
C PRO A 303 -10.40 1.37 -34.68
N LEU A 304 -10.08 0.92 -33.49
CA LEU A 304 -10.98 0.21 -32.56
C LEU A 304 -11.22 1.09 -31.35
N PHE A 305 -12.46 1.29 -30.97
CA PHE A 305 -12.85 2.21 -29.90
C PHE A 305 -13.44 1.49 -28.72
N VAL A 306 -13.20 2.05 -27.52
CA VAL A 306 -13.92 1.74 -26.28
C VAL A 306 -14.38 3.07 -25.68
N ASP A 307 -15.68 3.21 -25.41
CA ASP A 307 -16.28 4.41 -24.82
C ASP A 307 -16.67 4.19 -23.36
N ASN A 308 -16.39 5.18 -22.54
CA ASN A 308 -16.83 5.25 -21.15
C ASN A 308 -17.87 6.36 -20.99
N VAL A 309 -18.88 6.09 -20.19
CA VAL A 309 -19.89 7.08 -19.80
C VAL A 309 -19.96 7.11 -18.27
N TYR A 310 -19.98 8.32 -17.73
CA TYR A 310 -20.00 8.55 -16.30
C TYR A 310 -21.31 9.21 -15.86
N ASP A 311 -21.70 8.95 -14.63
CA ASP A 311 -22.81 9.66 -14.00
C ASP A 311 -22.36 11.06 -13.51
N ASN A 312 -23.32 11.82 -12.97
CA ASN A 312 -23.05 13.17 -12.46
C ASN A 312 -22.09 13.21 -11.27
N ALA A 313 -21.89 12.08 -10.58
CA ALA A 313 -20.91 11.93 -9.49
C ALA A 313 -19.51 11.52 -9.97
N GLY A 314 -19.33 11.33 -11.28
CA GLY A 314 -18.07 10.88 -11.88
C GLY A 314 -17.84 9.38 -11.76
N ARG A 315 -18.87 8.58 -11.41
CA ARG A 315 -18.77 7.12 -11.35
C ARG A 315 -19.08 6.53 -12.73
N LEU A 316 -18.38 5.46 -13.09
CA LEU A 316 -18.57 4.76 -14.35
C LEU A 316 -20.01 4.21 -14.46
N GLN A 317 -20.80 4.71 -15.42
CA GLN A 317 -22.17 4.27 -15.66
C GLN A 317 -22.23 3.14 -16.69
N LYS A 318 -21.41 3.22 -17.73
CA LYS A 318 -21.32 2.17 -18.74
C LYS A 318 -19.99 2.24 -19.49
N VAL A 319 -19.54 1.08 -19.96
CA VAL A 319 -18.38 0.89 -20.83
C VAL A 319 -18.82 0.12 -22.06
N SER A 320 -18.45 0.59 -23.25
CA SER A 320 -18.73 -0.17 -24.46
C SER A 320 -17.82 -1.38 -24.60
N LEU A 321 -18.29 -2.44 -25.22
CA LEU A 321 -17.38 -3.41 -25.81
C LEU A 321 -16.59 -2.73 -26.94
N PRO A 322 -15.42 -3.28 -27.31
CA PRO A 322 -14.65 -2.74 -28.43
C PRO A 322 -15.48 -2.71 -29.72
N PHE A 323 -15.53 -1.55 -30.40
CA PHE A 323 -16.34 -1.35 -31.57
C PHE A 323 -15.60 -0.61 -32.71
N LYS A 324 -16.11 -0.76 -33.93
CA LYS A 324 -15.72 -0.02 -35.11
C LYS A 324 -16.83 0.98 -35.49
N GLY A 325 -16.47 2.05 -36.15
CA GLY A 325 -17.43 3.07 -36.56
C GLY A 325 -17.61 4.19 -35.53
N SER A 326 -18.73 4.90 -35.58
CA SER A 326 -18.94 6.11 -34.80
C SER A 326 -19.63 5.91 -33.45
N VAL A 327 -20.42 4.83 -33.29
CA VAL A 327 -21.28 4.60 -32.14
C VAL A 327 -21.23 3.14 -31.68
N PRO A 328 -21.03 2.88 -30.40
CA PRO A 328 -21.06 1.51 -29.85
C PRO A 328 -22.49 0.98 -29.74
N SER A 329 -22.66 -0.31 -29.99
CA SER A 329 -23.96 -1.00 -29.87
C SER A 329 -24.08 -1.87 -28.60
N LEU A 330 -22.96 -2.29 -28.03
CA LEU A 330 -22.92 -3.20 -26.89
C LEU A 330 -22.22 -2.54 -25.71
N TRP A 331 -22.83 -2.68 -24.51
CA TRP A 331 -22.40 -2.00 -23.32
C TRP A 331 -22.45 -2.91 -22.09
N ASP A 332 -21.40 -2.87 -21.29
CA ASP A 332 -21.47 -3.24 -19.89
C ASP A 332 -21.98 -2.04 -19.08
N THR A 333 -22.95 -2.23 -18.20
CA THR A 333 -23.59 -1.16 -17.42
C THR A 333 -23.41 -1.41 -15.93
N TYR A 334 -23.21 -0.31 -15.20
CA TYR A 334 -22.94 -0.29 -13.78
C TYR A 334 -24.04 0.44 -13.04
N LYS A 335 -24.56 -0.15 -11.98
CA LYS A 335 -25.58 0.43 -11.12
C LYS A 335 -25.04 0.54 -9.69
N TYR A 336 -25.32 1.64 -9.06
CA TYR A 336 -24.86 1.94 -7.71
C TYR A 336 -26.05 2.12 -6.76
N ASP A 337 -25.85 1.72 -5.50
CA ASP A 337 -26.81 1.97 -4.45
C ASP A 337 -26.83 3.46 -4.04
N VAL A 338 -27.75 3.81 -3.13
CA VAL A 338 -27.91 5.20 -2.64
C VAL A 338 -26.68 5.71 -1.87
N TYR A 339 -25.79 4.85 -1.48
CA TYR A 339 -24.53 5.16 -0.79
C TYR A 339 -23.33 5.27 -1.75
N GLY A 340 -23.56 5.00 -3.04
CA GLY A 340 -22.52 5.05 -4.08
C GLY A 340 -21.71 3.78 -4.21
N ARG A 341 -22.09 2.66 -3.56
CA ARG A 341 -21.42 1.36 -3.70
C ARG A 341 -21.97 0.63 -4.92
N LEU A 342 -21.14 -0.14 -5.61
CA LEU A 342 -21.56 -0.94 -6.76
C LEU A 342 -22.64 -1.94 -6.35
N GLU A 343 -23.82 -1.86 -6.98
CA GLU A 343 -24.96 -2.76 -6.72
C GLU A 343 -25.08 -3.85 -7.79
N GLN A 344 -24.81 -3.51 -9.06
CA GLN A 344 -24.95 -4.44 -10.17
C GLN A 344 -24.04 -4.06 -11.34
N VAL A 345 -23.47 -5.08 -11.98
CA VAL A 345 -22.92 -5.01 -13.33
C VAL A 345 -23.82 -5.85 -14.26
N THR A 346 -24.25 -5.28 -15.37
CA THR A 346 -24.92 -6.02 -16.44
C THR A 346 -24.03 -5.98 -17.67
N HIS A 347 -23.51 -7.13 -18.06
CA HIS A 347 -22.65 -7.29 -19.23
C HIS A 347 -23.45 -7.21 -20.52
N ALA A 348 -22.81 -6.83 -21.60
CA ALA A 348 -23.41 -6.80 -22.95
C ALA A 348 -24.01 -8.14 -23.37
N SER A 349 -23.50 -9.25 -22.83
CA SER A 349 -24.04 -10.60 -23.01
C SER A 349 -25.38 -10.86 -22.28
N GLY A 350 -25.83 -9.92 -21.44
CA GLY A 350 -26.99 -10.10 -20.55
C GLY A 350 -26.67 -10.77 -19.22
N ARG A 351 -25.41 -11.25 -19.01
CA ARG A 351 -24.96 -11.78 -17.71
C ARG A 351 -24.98 -10.67 -16.67
N LYS A 352 -25.42 -11.01 -15.45
CA LYS A 352 -25.48 -10.08 -14.33
C LYS A 352 -24.56 -10.52 -13.20
N GLU A 353 -23.90 -9.54 -12.59
CA GLU A 353 -23.20 -9.65 -11.32
C GLU A 353 -23.87 -8.70 -10.34
N ALA A 354 -24.23 -9.18 -9.17
CA ALA A 354 -24.91 -8.38 -8.14
C ALA A 354 -24.10 -8.35 -6.86
N TYR A 355 -24.15 -7.22 -6.17
CA TYR A 355 -23.46 -6.98 -4.91
C TYR A 355 -24.46 -6.51 -3.87
N ALA A 356 -24.56 -7.22 -2.76
CA ALA A 356 -25.41 -6.86 -1.63
C ALA A 356 -24.55 -6.64 -0.39
N TYR A 357 -24.86 -5.58 0.35
CA TYR A 357 -24.10 -5.15 1.53
C TYR A 357 -24.99 -5.27 2.76
N SER A 358 -24.50 -5.94 3.80
CA SER A 358 -25.22 -6.12 5.07
C SER A 358 -24.23 -6.06 6.24
N GLY A 359 -24.22 -4.94 6.95
CA GLY A 359 -23.21 -4.66 7.95
C GLY A 359 -21.81 -4.77 7.36
N ALA A 360 -20.90 -5.42 8.05
CA ALA A 360 -19.52 -5.65 7.58
C ALA A 360 -19.40 -6.85 6.60
N SER A 361 -20.50 -7.23 5.93
CA SER A 361 -20.49 -8.31 4.94
C SER A 361 -20.85 -7.80 3.55
N VAL A 362 -20.21 -8.40 2.54
CA VAL A 362 -20.51 -8.21 1.12
C VAL A 362 -20.86 -9.57 0.49
N THR A 363 -22.02 -9.64 -0.16
CA THR A 363 -22.44 -10.80 -0.94
C THR A 363 -22.30 -10.47 -2.41
N GLU A 364 -21.47 -11.19 -3.11
CA GLU A 364 -21.29 -11.14 -4.56
C GLU A 364 -22.04 -12.32 -5.19
N THR A 365 -22.90 -12.05 -6.18
CA THR A 365 -23.61 -13.07 -6.92
C THR A 365 -23.23 -13.02 -8.39
N LYS A 366 -22.61 -14.10 -8.89
CA LYS A 366 -22.22 -14.29 -10.30
C LYS A 366 -22.77 -15.60 -10.82
N ASN A 367 -23.46 -15.58 -11.95
CA ASN A 367 -24.05 -16.78 -12.57
C ASN A 367 -24.93 -17.60 -11.61
N GLY A 368 -25.67 -16.94 -10.71
CA GLY A 368 -26.51 -17.59 -9.71
C GLY A 368 -25.78 -18.14 -8.49
N ILE A 369 -24.46 -18.07 -8.45
CA ILE A 369 -23.63 -18.46 -7.29
C ILE A 369 -23.39 -17.23 -6.44
N SER A 370 -23.74 -17.31 -5.17
CA SER A 370 -23.54 -16.22 -4.19
C SER A 370 -22.40 -16.56 -3.24
N ILE A 371 -21.47 -15.63 -3.09
CA ILE A 371 -20.37 -15.72 -2.13
C ILE A 371 -20.46 -14.54 -1.18
N LYS A 372 -20.72 -14.83 0.10
CA LYS A 372 -20.73 -13.83 1.17
C LYS A 372 -19.37 -13.79 1.84
N ARG A 373 -18.75 -12.62 1.93
CA ARG A 373 -17.51 -12.35 2.68
C ARG A 373 -17.83 -11.45 3.86
N THR A 374 -17.31 -11.80 5.03
CA THR A 374 -17.51 -11.05 6.28
C THR A 374 -16.15 -10.53 6.78
N TYR A 375 -16.14 -9.28 7.19
CA TYR A 375 -14.94 -8.58 7.62
C TYR A 375 -15.09 -8.10 9.07
N ASN A 376 -13.97 -7.89 9.76
CA ASN A 376 -13.98 -7.20 11.06
C ASN A 376 -13.86 -5.68 10.86
N ALA A 377 -13.80 -4.91 11.95
CA ALA A 377 -13.71 -3.44 11.90
C ALA A 377 -12.37 -2.92 11.31
N LYS A 378 -11.37 -3.78 11.18
CA LYS A 378 -10.07 -3.49 10.54
C LYS A 378 -10.05 -3.88 9.06
N ASP A 379 -11.21 -4.25 8.49
CA ASP A 379 -11.38 -4.77 7.12
C ASP A 379 -10.60 -6.07 6.83
N GLU A 380 -10.26 -6.85 7.86
CA GLU A 380 -9.67 -8.18 7.69
C GLU A 380 -10.78 -9.21 7.45
N LEU A 381 -10.58 -10.10 6.48
CA LEU A 381 -11.53 -11.18 6.16
C LEU A 381 -11.57 -12.20 7.31
N ILE A 382 -12.74 -12.40 7.90
CA ILE A 382 -12.95 -13.35 9.01
C ILE A 382 -13.91 -14.50 8.66
N GLY A 383 -14.57 -14.44 7.50
CA GLY A 383 -15.45 -15.51 7.07
C GLY A 383 -15.87 -15.40 5.62
N THR A 384 -16.07 -16.55 5.00
CA THR A 384 -16.64 -16.68 3.65
C THR A 384 -17.73 -17.76 3.70
N ASN A 385 -18.83 -17.52 3.00
CA ASN A 385 -19.92 -18.49 2.87
C ASN A 385 -20.39 -18.53 1.43
N ASP A 386 -20.50 -19.72 0.87
CA ASP A 386 -20.99 -19.98 -0.47
C ASP A 386 -21.87 -21.25 -0.49
N PRO A 387 -22.44 -21.71 -1.63
CA PRO A 387 -23.23 -22.94 -1.70
C PRO A 387 -22.47 -24.21 -1.32
N GLY A 388 -21.13 -24.21 -1.39
CA GLY A 388 -20.27 -25.32 -0.97
C GLY A 388 -20.06 -25.39 0.54
N GLY A 389 -20.31 -24.29 1.26
CA GLY A 389 -20.19 -24.24 2.71
C GLY A 389 -19.61 -22.93 3.24
N SER A 390 -19.16 -22.98 4.50
CA SER A 390 -18.56 -21.82 5.18
C SER A 390 -17.09 -22.05 5.46
N ILE A 391 -16.34 -20.94 5.43
CA ILE A 391 -14.94 -20.87 5.86
C ILE A 391 -14.84 -19.77 6.91
N SER A 392 -14.22 -20.06 8.04
CA SER A 392 -13.91 -19.07 9.08
C SER A 392 -12.40 -18.98 9.29
N TYR A 393 -11.95 -17.76 9.55
CA TYR A 393 -10.53 -17.42 9.74
C TYR A 393 -10.31 -16.93 11.17
N GLN A 394 -9.43 -17.61 11.90
CA GLN A 394 -8.93 -17.13 13.19
C GLN A 394 -7.58 -16.45 12.93
N LEU A 395 -7.50 -15.18 13.31
CA LEU A 395 -6.31 -14.37 13.06
C LEU A 395 -5.52 -14.15 14.35
N ARG A 396 -4.20 -14.16 14.25
CA ARG A 396 -3.24 -13.75 15.27
C ARG A 396 -3.26 -12.21 15.42
N PRO A 397 -2.64 -11.66 16.48
CA PRO A 397 -2.51 -10.20 16.61
C PRO A 397 -1.72 -9.54 15.47
N ASP A 398 -0.76 -10.25 14.85
CA ASP A 398 -0.01 -9.79 13.66
C ASP A 398 -0.82 -9.83 12.35
N GLY A 399 -2.08 -10.33 12.41
CA GLY A 399 -2.97 -10.43 11.25
C GLY A 399 -2.83 -11.72 10.44
N GLN A 400 -1.86 -12.56 10.76
CA GLN A 400 -1.70 -13.86 10.08
C GLN A 400 -2.74 -14.87 10.61
N PRO A 401 -3.19 -15.86 9.79
CA PRO A 401 -4.13 -16.88 10.25
C PRO A 401 -3.47 -17.81 11.28
N SER A 402 -4.14 -18.05 12.40
CA SER A 402 -3.77 -19.14 13.31
C SER A 402 -4.47 -20.44 12.93
N SER A 403 -5.68 -20.33 12.36
CA SER A 403 -6.41 -21.46 11.81
C SER A 403 -7.46 -21.04 10.79
N ILE A 404 -7.78 -21.95 9.89
CA ILE A 404 -8.87 -21.84 8.91
C ILE A 404 -9.76 -23.06 9.10
N THR A 405 -11.05 -22.84 9.40
CA THR A 405 -12.02 -23.91 9.58
C THR A 405 -13.04 -23.87 8.44
N VAL A 406 -13.19 -24.99 7.74
CA VAL A 406 -14.20 -25.18 6.70
C VAL A 406 -15.40 -25.93 7.26
N SER A 407 -16.52 -25.96 6.50
CA SER A 407 -17.72 -26.70 6.84
C SER A 407 -17.40 -28.15 7.27
N GLY A 408 -18.09 -28.66 8.31
CA GLY A 408 -17.79 -29.97 8.88
C GLY A 408 -16.70 -29.96 9.95
N ASN A 409 -16.29 -28.77 10.41
CA ASN A 409 -15.26 -28.56 11.46
C ASN A 409 -13.87 -29.10 11.06
N VAL A 410 -13.57 -29.15 9.79
CA VAL A 410 -12.22 -29.47 9.29
C VAL A 410 -11.36 -28.23 9.44
N THR A 411 -10.34 -28.32 10.28
CA THR A 411 -9.50 -27.16 10.62
C THR A 411 -8.06 -27.37 10.19
N THR A 412 -7.56 -26.49 9.35
CA THR A 412 -6.14 -26.32 9.06
C THR A 412 -5.55 -25.33 10.05
N SER A 413 -4.47 -25.71 10.75
CA SER A 413 -3.77 -24.84 11.71
C SER A 413 -2.38 -24.45 11.20
N PHE A 414 -1.90 -23.31 11.70
CA PHE A 414 -0.62 -22.72 11.30
C PHE A 414 0.21 -22.40 12.53
N SER A 415 1.49 -22.78 12.50
CA SER A 415 2.48 -22.41 13.52
C SER A 415 3.49 -21.42 12.95
N TYR A 416 4.05 -20.60 13.82
CA TYR A 416 4.97 -19.53 13.44
C TYR A 416 6.14 -19.47 14.43
N ASP A 417 7.30 -19.06 13.93
CA ASP A 417 8.44 -18.80 14.78
C ASP A 417 8.32 -17.44 15.49
N LYS A 418 9.34 -17.10 16.26
CA LYS A 418 9.43 -15.84 17.01
C LYS A 418 9.51 -14.59 16.11
N TYR A 419 9.81 -14.74 14.83
CA TYR A 419 9.84 -13.67 13.85
C TYR A 419 8.53 -13.53 13.08
N GLY A 420 7.54 -14.40 13.33
CA GLY A 420 6.26 -14.42 12.58
C GLY A 420 6.36 -15.15 11.24
N ARG A 421 7.44 -15.92 11.00
CA ARG A 421 7.56 -16.75 9.81
C ARG A 421 6.87 -18.09 10.05
N GLN A 422 6.13 -18.57 9.05
CA GLN A 422 5.34 -19.80 9.16
C GLN A 422 6.26 -21.03 9.22
N THR A 423 6.16 -21.81 10.29
CA THR A 423 6.97 -23.02 10.51
C THR A 423 6.22 -24.31 10.24
N GLU A 424 4.88 -24.28 10.30
CA GLU A 424 4.07 -25.48 10.09
C GLU A 424 2.71 -25.13 9.50
N ILE A 425 2.24 -25.99 8.60
CA ILE A 425 0.84 -26.11 8.18
C ILE A 425 0.39 -27.50 8.56
N ASN A 426 -0.65 -27.63 9.37
CA ASN A 426 -1.28 -28.90 9.69
C ASN A 426 -2.68 -28.92 9.07
N ASP A 427 -2.80 -29.62 7.95
CA ASP A 427 -4.03 -29.75 7.18
C ASP A 427 -4.55 -31.18 7.28
N PRO A 428 -5.78 -31.39 7.78
CA PRO A 428 -6.34 -32.72 7.96
C PRO A 428 -6.46 -33.56 6.68
N SER A 429 -6.53 -32.89 5.49
CA SER A 429 -6.69 -33.54 4.20
C SER A 429 -5.38 -33.86 3.51
N VAL A 430 -4.36 -33.01 3.72
CA VAL A 430 -3.05 -33.09 3.06
C VAL A 430 -1.97 -33.60 4.01
N GLY A 431 -2.11 -33.36 5.32
CA GLY A 431 -1.14 -33.68 6.37
C GLY A 431 -0.28 -32.49 6.78
N VAL A 432 0.83 -32.77 7.46
CA VAL A 432 1.70 -31.74 8.03
C VAL A 432 2.81 -31.36 7.07
N LYS A 433 2.97 -30.04 6.85
CA LYS A 433 4.10 -29.45 6.13
C LYS A 433 4.91 -28.56 7.06
N ILE A 434 6.25 -28.73 7.07
CA ILE A 434 7.16 -28.01 7.96
C ILE A 434 8.12 -27.15 7.14
N PHE A 435 8.48 -25.98 7.67
CA PHE A 435 9.43 -25.03 7.08
C PHE A 435 10.50 -24.65 8.10
N GLY A 436 11.74 -24.54 7.62
CA GLY A 436 12.87 -23.99 8.36
C GLY A 436 13.48 -22.79 7.61
N TYR A 437 14.24 -21.99 8.34
CA TYR A 437 14.79 -20.74 7.82
C TYR A 437 16.26 -20.60 8.22
N ASP A 438 17.06 -20.00 7.34
CA ASP A 438 18.42 -19.60 7.65
C ASP A 438 18.45 -18.29 8.48
N ASP A 439 19.65 -17.87 8.89
CA ASP A 439 19.87 -16.65 9.66
C ASP A 439 19.60 -15.36 8.87
N ALA A 440 19.49 -15.43 7.55
CA ALA A 440 19.11 -14.32 6.69
C ALA A 440 17.60 -14.25 6.43
N GLY A 441 16.84 -15.28 6.84
CA GLY A 441 15.39 -15.38 6.71
C GLY A 441 14.91 -16.11 5.47
N ASN A 442 15.80 -16.71 4.69
CA ASN A 442 15.42 -17.53 3.54
C ASN A 442 14.93 -18.92 4.00
N ILE A 443 13.96 -19.51 3.29
CA ILE A 443 13.50 -20.87 3.56
C ILE A 443 14.61 -21.84 3.17
N ASN A 444 15.26 -22.48 4.15
CA ASN A 444 16.34 -23.42 3.92
C ASN A 444 15.95 -24.89 4.10
N TYR A 445 14.74 -25.15 4.59
CA TYR A 445 14.22 -26.49 4.82
C TYR A 445 12.72 -26.54 4.58
N GLU A 446 12.25 -27.57 3.90
CA GLU A 446 10.84 -27.94 3.79
C GLU A 446 10.69 -29.45 3.97
N LYS A 447 9.62 -29.87 4.66
CA LYS A 447 9.20 -31.27 4.76
C LYS A 447 7.73 -31.38 4.42
N ASP A 448 7.37 -32.22 3.46
CA ASP A 448 5.97 -32.45 3.08
C ASP A 448 5.30 -33.52 3.97
N ALA A 449 4.01 -33.72 3.79
CA ALA A 449 3.20 -34.66 4.54
C ALA A 449 3.60 -36.14 4.31
N ASN A 450 4.29 -36.47 3.22
CA ASN A 450 4.83 -37.80 2.92
C ASN A 450 6.20 -38.02 3.54
N GLY A 451 6.71 -37.04 4.29
CA GLY A 451 8.03 -37.08 4.92
C GLY A 451 9.19 -36.75 3.98
N LYS A 452 8.91 -36.32 2.72
CA LYS A 452 9.96 -35.87 1.80
C LYS A 452 10.54 -34.56 2.25
N GLU A 453 11.86 -34.52 2.37
CA GLU A 453 12.62 -33.36 2.82
C GLU A 453 13.28 -32.67 1.63
N LYS A 454 13.30 -31.36 1.65
CA LYS A 454 13.97 -30.48 0.69
C LYS A 454 14.81 -29.47 1.45
N THR A 455 16.11 -29.40 1.13
CA THR A 455 17.00 -28.39 1.69
C THR A 455 17.46 -27.40 0.62
N MET A 456 17.72 -26.17 1.03
CA MET A 456 18.10 -25.07 0.15
C MET A 456 19.26 -24.30 0.77
N ILE A 457 20.24 -23.95 -0.07
CA ILE A 457 21.41 -23.14 0.32
C ILE A 457 21.42 -21.89 -0.54
N TYR A 458 21.68 -20.76 0.10
CA TYR A 458 21.72 -19.45 -0.52
C TYR A 458 23.10 -18.83 -0.38
N ASN A 459 23.47 -17.98 -1.34
CA ASN A 459 24.66 -17.15 -1.23
C ASN A 459 24.36 -15.91 -0.34
N GLU A 460 25.36 -15.06 -0.14
CA GLU A 460 25.25 -13.84 0.67
C GLU A 460 24.24 -12.82 0.14
N PHE A 461 23.87 -12.91 -1.14
CA PHE A 461 22.85 -12.03 -1.77
C PHE A 461 21.44 -12.61 -1.72
N GLY A 462 21.24 -13.80 -1.10
CA GLY A 462 19.94 -14.46 -1.02
C GLY A 462 19.54 -15.23 -2.29
N GLN A 463 20.48 -15.46 -3.22
CA GLN A 463 20.24 -16.26 -4.42
C GLN A 463 20.41 -17.75 -4.07
N LEU A 464 19.45 -18.59 -4.50
CA LEU A 464 19.48 -20.03 -4.28
C LEU A 464 20.62 -20.67 -5.08
N THR A 465 21.63 -21.21 -4.40
CA THR A 465 22.79 -21.85 -5.07
C THR A 465 22.67 -23.37 -5.14
N LYS A 466 21.88 -23.96 -4.23
CA LYS A 466 21.72 -25.42 -4.19
C LYS A 466 20.36 -25.79 -3.64
N ARG A 467 19.74 -26.79 -4.22
CA ARG A 467 18.53 -27.45 -3.74
C ARG A 467 18.73 -28.95 -3.76
N THR A 468 18.52 -29.60 -2.61
CA THR A 468 18.64 -31.07 -2.46
C THR A 468 17.26 -31.64 -2.14
N LEU A 469 16.84 -32.62 -2.90
CA LEU A 469 15.69 -33.51 -2.64
C LEU A 469 16.22 -34.93 -2.40
N PRO A 470 15.40 -35.85 -1.84
CA PRO A 470 15.84 -37.22 -1.59
C PRO A 470 16.39 -37.95 -2.82
N GLU A 471 15.86 -37.66 -4.00
CA GLU A 471 16.16 -38.33 -5.24
C GLU A 471 17.27 -37.66 -6.06
N TYR A 472 17.47 -36.35 -5.91
CA TYR A 472 18.43 -35.58 -6.72
C TYR A 472 18.80 -34.25 -6.08
N GLU A 473 19.89 -33.68 -6.59
CA GLU A 473 20.42 -32.38 -6.23
C GLU A 473 20.45 -31.46 -7.47
N THR A 474 20.15 -30.21 -7.28
CA THR A 474 20.21 -29.15 -8.31
C THR A 474 21.12 -28.04 -7.82
N THR A 475 22.13 -27.69 -8.62
CA THR A 475 22.99 -26.53 -8.40
C THR A 475 22.56 -25.41 -9.34
N PHE A 476 22.56 -24.18 -8.83
CA PHE A 476 22.23 -22.98 -9.57
C PHE A 476 23.47 -22.09 -9.66
N VAL A 477 23.82 -21.71 -10.87
CA VAL A 477 24.97 -20.85 -11.17
C VAL A 477 24.45 -19.51 -11.67
N TYR A 478 25.14 -18.46 -11.30
CA TYR A 478 24.75 -17.09 -11.65
C TYR A 478 25.89 -16.38 -12.36
N ASP A 479 25.56 -15.64 -13.41
CA ASP A 479 26.51 -14.80 -14.11
C ASP A 479 27.00 -13.61 -13.26
N GLN A 480 27.95 -12.86 -13.77
CA GLN A 480 28.48 -11.67 -13.08
C GLN A 480 27.43 -10.57 -12.83
N TYR A 481 26.27 -10.64 -13.45
CA TYR A 481 25.15 -9.72 -13.28
C TYR A 481 24.03 -10.26 -12.39
N GLY A 482 24.26 -11.45 -11.81
CA GLY A 482 23.27 -12.11 -10.92
C GLY A 482 22.11 -12.77 -11.65
N SER A 483 22.19 -12.95 -12.98
CA SER A 483 21.22 -13.73 -13.75
C SER A 483 21.55 -15.21 -13.69
N LEU A 484 20.55 -16.08 -13.60
CA LEU A 484 20.72 -17.53 -13.63
C LEU A 484 21.28 -17.98 -15.01
N GLU A 485 22.38 -18.75 -15.01
CA GLU A 485 22.99 -19.37 -16.21
C GLU A 485 22.26 -20.66 -16.60
#